data_51e08c18b07ba0b1eb5aabed12aa2682
#
_entry.id   51e08c18b07ba0b1eb5aabed12aa2682
#
_cell.length_a   1.000
_cell.length_b   1.000
_cell.length_c   1.000
_cell.angle_alpha   90.00
_cell.angle_beta   90.00
_cell.angle_gamma   90.00
#
_symmetry.space_group_name_H-M   'P 1'
#
loop_
_entity.id
_entity.type
_entity.pdbx_description
1 polymer ?
#
loop_
_entity_poly.entity_id
_entity_poly.type
_entity_poly.pdbx_seq_one_letter_code
_entity_poly.pdbx_strand_id
1 'polypeptide(L)'
;MKIFSKILFALMLLVGVTAEAQNVTVGLLGGMGKDPEATFKKLHEAGFKACQTGYNSNWTQKDADLLKELQAKYDIKISTLMCLTPNCRWNFTEGPSTIGLVPPLNRVKYLDLHKRAVDFCAMAGIPAMHSHFGFIPEEPTNELYPGFIEVMRDLCQYAKDRGVMIFCETGQETPTTLIRAIQDIGTGNIFVNCDTANLILYGKANPVDAIYQFGPLLKELHIKDGKYPTNPYYLGRETKIPEGDVDFPGVVKALAEIGFEGVMTIECELGGDNSEYINKTKKYLEDLAKDAYKKYYKK
;
A
#
# COMPACT_ATOMS: atom_id res chain seq x y z
N MET A 1 26.51 63.18 31.92
CA MET A 1 25.12 62.75 32.14
C MET A 1 24.90 61.49 31.29
N LYS A 2 24.83 60.35 31.98
CA LYS A 2 24.69 59.02 31.33
C LYS A 2 23.26 58.56 31.58
N ILE A 3 22.52 58.35 30.46
CA ILE A 3 21.18 57.79 30.48
C ILE A 3 21.34 56.29 30.34
N PHE A 4 20.94 55.55 31.39
CA PHE A 4 20.86 54.11 31.39
C PHE A 4 19.51 53.67 30.79
N SER A 5 19.55 53.08 29.63
CA SER A 5 18.38 52.37 29.03
C SER A 5 18.30 50.99 29.65
N LYS A 6 17.20 50.69 30.34
CA LYS A 6 16.88 49.36 30.82
C LYS A 6 16.18 48.59 29.73
N ILE A 7 16.89 47.63 29.13
CA ILE A 7 16.28 46.64 28.24
C ILE A 7 15.68 45.53 29.08
N LEU A 8 14.34 45.44 29.05
CA LEU A 8 13.58 44.38 29.67
C LEU A 8 13.55 43.19 28.73
N PHE A 9 14.32 42.14 29.04
CA PHE A 9 14.26 40.87 28.33
C PHE A 9 13.00 40.10 28.79
N ALA A 10 11.94 40.10 27.98
CA ALA A 10 10.82 39.22 28.15
C ALA A 10 11.22 37.82 27.62
N LEU A 11 11.42 36.89 28.57
CA LEU A 11 11.61 35.48 28.29
C LEU A 11 10.24 34.91 27.87
N MET A 12 9.94 34.85 26.57
CA MET A 12 8.84 34.01 26.07
C MET A 12 9.27 32.57 26.23
N LEU A 13 8.74 31.86 27.19
CA LEU A 13 8.70 30.42 27.23
C LEU A 13 7.79 29.97 26.09
N LEU A 14 8.40 29.67 24.95
CA LEU A 14 7.79 28.85 23.91
C LEU A 14 7.64 27.43 24.52
N VAL A 15 6.47 27.13 25.06
CA VAL A 15 6.04 25.75 25.26
C VAL A 15 5.80 25.20 23.85
N GLY A 16 6.87 24.71 23.26
CA GLY A 16 6.77 23.91 22.06
C GLY A 16 6.03 22.63 22.40
N VAL A 17 4.73 22.58 22.16
CA VAL A 17 4.04 21.32 21.96
C VAL A 17 4.61 20.79 20.65
N THR A 18 5.69 20.00 20.75
CA THR A 18 6.11 19.14 19.66
C THR A 18 4.99 18.11 19.49
N ALA A 19 4.09 18.35 18.54
CA ALA A 19 3.32 17.26 17.99
C ALA A 19 4.39 16.24 17.54
N GLU A 20 4.51 15.12 18.26
CA GLU A 20 5.31 14.00 17.79
C GLU A 20 4.77 13.68 16.40
N ALA A 21 5.55 13.92 15.37
CA ALA A 21 5.20 13.59 14.01
C ALA A 21 4.99 12.07 14.01
N GLN A 22 3.75 11.64 13.76
CA GLN A 22 3.43 10.23 13.64
C GLN A 22 4.11 9.76 12.36
N ASN A 23 5.19 8.99 12.50
CA ASN A 23 6.05 8.59 11.37
C ASN A 23 5.32 7.67 10.39
N VAL A 24 4.25 7.01 10.84
CA VAL A 24 3.37 6.18 10.02
C VAL A 24 1.92 6.59 10.18
N THR A 25 1.14 6.43 9.13
CA THR A 25 -0.29 6.72 9.09
C THR A 25 -1.07 5.42 8.93
N VAL A 26 -2.14 5.24 9.70
CA VAL A 26 -3.08 4.14 9.46
C VAL A 26 -4.12 4.58 8.44
N GLY A 27 -4.20 3.86 7.33
CA GLY A 27 -5.17 4.06 6.25
C GLY A 27 -6.23 2.96 6.20
N LEU A 28 -7.17 3.10 5.26
CA LEU A 28 -8.20 2.09 4.97
C LEU A 28 -8.32 1.87 3.46
N LEU A 29 -8.30 0.62 3.02
CA LEU A 29 -8.68 0.25 1.66
C LEU A 29 -10.20 0.15 1.56
N GLY A 30 -10.80 0.87 0.61
CA GLY A 30 -12.23 0.81 0.38
C GLY A 30 -12.64 1.39 -0.97
N GLY A 31 -13.80 0.96 -1.46
CA GLY A 31 -14.38 1.53 -2.69
C GLY A 31 -14.97 2.91 -2.46
N MET A 32 -14.86 3.79 -3.46
CA MET A 32 -15.50 5.12 -3.41
C MET A 32 -17.04 5.06 -3.57
N GLY A 33 -17.59 3.90 -3.93
CA GLY A 33 -19.02 3.72 -4.10
C GLY A 33 -19.63 4.59 -5.20
N LYS A 34 -20.94 4.86 -5.10
CA LYS A 34 -21.65 5.78 -5.98
C LYS A 34 -21.59 7.24 -5.51
N ASP A 35 -21.25 7.42 -4.24
CA ASP A 35 -21.12 8.72 -3.58
C ASP A 35 -19.74 8.81 -2.89
N PRO A 36 -18.73 9.29 -3.61
CA PRO A 36 -17.39 9.46 -3.04
C PRO A 36 -17.37 10.39 -1.84
N GLU A 37 -18.18 11.43 -1.82
CA GLU A 37 -18.22 12.39 -0.71
C GLU A 37 -18.70 11.73 0.59
N ALA A 38 -19.74 10.89 0.52
CA ALA A 38 -20.19 10.12 1.69
C ALA A 38 -19.10 9.18 2.21
N THR A 39 -18.28 8.63 1.33
CA THR A 39 -17.13 7.80 1.70
C THR A 39 -16.07 8.63 2.44
N PHE A 40 -15.66 9.76 1.88
CA PHE A 40 -14.68 10.65 2.54
C PHE A 40 -15.18 11.17 3.89
N LYS A 41 -16.47 11.51 3.99
CA LYS A 41 -17.08 11.92 5.25
C LYS A 41 -16.97 10.82 6.32
N LYS A 42 -17.31 9.58 5.99
CA LYS A 42 -17.18 8.44 6.93
C LYS A 42 -15.74 8.20 7.36
N LEU A 43 -14.77 8.27 6.43
CA LEU A 43 -13.35 8.14 6.75
C LEU A 43 -12.90 9.25 7.70
N HIS A 44 -13.32 10.49 7.45
CA HIS A 44 -13.02 11.64 8.29
C HIS A 44 -13.59 11.49 9.71
N GLU A 45 -14.87 11.11 9.80
CA GLU A 45 -15.55 10.86 11.09
C GLU A 45 -14.91 9.71 11.88
N ALA A 46 -14.37 8.69 11.19
CA ALA A 46 -13.58 7.61 11.79
C ALA A 46 -12.11 7.98 12.08
N GLY A 47 -11.72 9.22 11.76
CA GLY A 47 -10.37 9.74 12.03
C GLY A 47 -9.26 9.18 11.16
N PHE A 48 -9.57 8.68 9.95
CA PHE A 48 -8.55 8.29 8.97
C PHE A 48 -7.97 9.53 8.29
N LYS A 49 -6.67 9.48 7.97
CA LYS A 49 -5.93 10.52 7.23
C LYS A 49 -5.44 10.04 5.87
N ALA A 50 -5.54 8.75 5.60
CA ALA A 50 -5.20 8.14 4.34
C ALA A 50 -6.21 7.05 3.97
N CYS A 51 -6.37 6.82 2.68
CA CYS A 51 -7.12 5.69 2.17
C CYS A 51 -6.52 5.20 0.85
N GLN A 52 -6.93 4.01 0.45
CA GLN A 52 -6.72 3.47 -0.90
C GLN A 52 -8.07 3.16 -1.52
N THR A 53 -8.14 3.14 -2.84
CA THR A 53 -9.36 2.76 -3.55
C THR A 53 -9.06 2.04 -4.85
N GLY A 54 -10.01 1.20 -5.30
CA GLY A 54 -9.92 0.53 -6.59
C GLY A 54 -10.20 1.49 -7.76
N TYR A 55 -9.45 1.31 -8.85
CA TYR A 55 -9.65 2.04 -10.11
C TYR A 55 -10.95 1.59 -10.79
N ASN A 56 -11.75 2.57 -11.20
CA ASN A 56 -12.90 2.33 -12.07
C ASN A 56 -12.58 2.86 -13.48
N SER A 57 -12.54 1.96 -14.46
CA SER A 57 -12.21 2.28 -15.85
C SER A 57 -13.20 3.24 -16.55
N ASN A 58 -14.34 3.50 -15.93
CA ASN A 58 -15.32 4.49 -16.41
C ASN A 58 -15.08 5.89 -15.81
N TRP A 59 -14.13 6.05 -14.89
CA TRP A 59 -13.82 7.35 -14.33
C TRP A 59 -13.20 8.29 -15.37
N THR A 60 -13.56 9.54 -15.28
CA THR A 60 -13.22 10.62 -16.21
C THR A 60 -12.41 11.70 -15.50
N GLN A 61 -12.01 12.76 -16.23
CA GLN A 61 -11.40 13.95 -15.64
C GLN A 61 -12.29 14.56 -14.53
N LYS A 62 -13.61 14.57 -14.71
CA LYS A 62 -14.55 15.08 -13.71
C LYS A 62 -14.45 14.32 -12.38
N ASP A 63 -14.29 13.00 -12.45
CA ASP A 63 -14.14 12.16 -11.26
C ASP A 63 -12.78 12.41 -10.59
N ALA A 64 -11.73 12.60 -11.37
CA ALA A 64 -10.41 12.95 -10.86
C ALA A 64 -10.40 14.31 -10.15
N ASP A 65 -11.05 15.32 -10.72
CA ASP A 65 -11.19 16.66 -10.13
C ASP A 65 -11.98 16.58 -8.80
N LEU A 66 -13.08 15.82 -8.78
CA LEU A 66 -13.87 15.57 -7.58
C LEU A 66 -13.04 14.91 -6.48
N LEU A 67 -12.30 13.82 -6.79
CA LEU A 67 -11.47 13.15 -5.79
C LEU A 67 -10.38 14.08 -5.26
N LYS A 68 -9.82 14.94 -6.09
CA LYS A 68 -8.84 15.95 -5.68
C LYS A 68 -9.42 16.98 -4.71
N GLU A 69 -10.63 17.46 -5.00
CA GLU A 69 -11.38 18.38 -4.13
C GLU A 69 -11.71 17.71 -2.79
N LEU A 70 -12.20 16.46 -2.80
CA LEU A 70 -12.56 15.74 -1.58
C LEU A 70 -11.34 15.43 -0.70
N GLN A 71 -10.19 15.08 -1.28
CA GLN A 71 -8.95 14.93 -0.55
C GLN A 71 -8.61 16.20 0.24
N ALA A 72 -8.69 17.36 -0.40
CA ALA A 72 -8.44 18.65 0.24
C ALA A 72 -9.49 19.01 1.29
N LYS A 73 -10.78 18.80 0.96
CA LYS A 73 -11.92 19.14 1.84
C LYS A 73 -11.90 18.37 3.16
N TYR A 74 -11.56 17.09 3.13
CA TYR A 74 -11.60 16.22 4.30
C TYR A 74 -10.23 15.99 4.95
N ASP A 75 -9.15 16.55 4.37
CA ASP A 75 -7.77 16.32 4.81
C ASP A 75 -7.45 14.81 4.88
N ILE A 76 -7.80 14.09 3.80
CA ILE A 76 -7.55 12.66 3.61
C ILE A 76 -6.83 12.47 2.28
N LYS A 77 -5.69 11.77 2.30
CA LYS A 77 -4.95 11.46 1.08
C LYS A 77 -5.35 10.09 0.54
N ILE A 78 -5.59 10.00 -0.76
CA ILE A 78 -5.57 8.70 -1.45
C ILE A 78 -4.11 8.38 -1.70
N SER A 79 -3.56 7.40 -0.95
CA SER A 79 -2.15 7.07 -1.02
C SER A 79 -1.80 6.28 -2.27
N THR A 80 -2.67 5.34 -2.67
CA THR A 80 -2.53 4.61 -3.94
C THR A 80 -3.89 4.26 -4.55
N LEU A 81 -3.87 4.02 -5.86
CA LEU A 81 -5.01 3.53 -6.64
C LEU A 81 -4.77 2.07 -7.03
N MET A 82 -5.62 1.16 -6.56
CA MET A 82 -5.54 -0.25 -6.91
C MET A 82 -6.12 -0.53 -8.30
N CYS A 83 -5.34 -1.12 -9.19
CA CYS A 83 -5.79 -1.52 -10.52
C CYS A 83 -5.54 -3.01 -10.77
N LEU A 84 -6.57 -3.81 -10.59
CA LEU A 84 -6.49 -5.26 -10.82
C LEU A 84 -6.84 -5.62 -12.27
N THR A 85 -6.25 -6.71 -12.78
CA THR A 85 -6.74 -7.33 -14.02
C THR A 85 -8.14 -7.88 -13.80
N PRO A 86 -9.06 -7.71 -14.75
CA PRO A 86 -10.41 -8.26 -14.62
C PRO A 86 -10.41 -9.79 -14.51
N ASN A 87 -11.37 -10.32 -13.76
CA ASN A 87 -11.59 -11.76 -13.60
C ASN A 87 -10.44 -12.55 -12.97
N CYS A 88 -9.67 -11.94 -12.09
CA CYS A 88 -8.69 -12.63 -11.26
C CYS A 88 -9.32 -13.83 -10.53
N ARG A 89 -8.60 -14.93 -10.49
CA ARG A 89 -8.95 -16.14 -9.74
C ARG A 89 -7.92 -16.35 -8.64
N TRP A 90 -8.34 -16.11 -7.40
CA TRP A 90 -7.47 -16.15 -6.23
C TRP A 90 -7.29 -17.59 -5.74
N ASN A 91 -6.54 -18.38 -6.51
CA ASN A 91 -6.19 -19.77 -6.20
C ASN A 91 -4.91 -20.20 -6.93
N PHE A 92 -4.35 -21.35 -6.59
CA PHE A 92 -3.12 -21.84 -7.19
C PHE A 92 -3.31 -22.50 -8.57
N THR A 93 -4.55 -22.81 -8.96
CA THR A 93 -4.85 -23.51 -10.24
C THR A 93 -5.05 -22.53 -11.37
N GLU A 94 -5.90 -21.53 -11.22
CA GLU A 94 -6.29 -20.58 -12.25
C GLU A 94 -5.55 -19.24 -12.11
N GLY A 95 -5.12 -18.91 -10.88
CA GLY A 95 -4.42 -17.66 -10.57
C GLY A 95 -3.24 -17.40 -11.50
N PRO A 96 -2.34 -18.36 -11.73
CA PRO A 96 -1.18 -18.18 -12.61
C PRO A 96 -1.51 -17.74 -14.04
N SER A 97 -2.72 -18.03 -14.53
CA SER A 97 -3.18 -17.65 -15.88
C SER A 97 -4.09 -16.42 -15.91
N THR A 98 -4.58 -15.95 -14.76
CA THR A 98 -5.58 -14.87 -14.71
C THR A 98 -5.12 -13.60 -14.01
N ILE A 99 -4.14 -13.69 -13.11
CA ILE A 99 -3.69 -12.54 -12.32
C ILE A 99 -2.52 -11.82 -13.00
N GLY A 100 -2.61 -10.51 -13.08
CA GLY A 100 -1.52 -9.60 -13.43
C GLY A 100 -1.05 -9.67 -14.88
N LEU A 101 0.20 -9.32 -15.12
CA LEU A 101 0.83 -9.18 -16.43
C LEU A 101 1.87 -10.29 -16.73
N VAL A 102 2.04 -11.27 -15.83
CA VAL A 102 2.90 -12.44 -16.11
C VAL A 102 2.32 -13.27 -17.27
N PRO A 103 1.00 -13.57 -17.36
CA PRO A 103 0.45 -14.29 -18.49
C PRO A 103 0.55 -13.47 -19.79
N PRO A 104 1.08 -14.04 -20.91
CA PRO A 104 1.26 -13.31 -22.17
C PRO A 104 -0.03 -12.69 -22.71
N LEU A 105 -1.15 -13.40 -22.59
CA LEU A 105 -2.45 -12.89 -23.04
C LEU A 105 -2.91 -11.65 -22.25
N ASN A 106 -2.61 -11.62 -20.97
CA ASN A 106 -2.95 -10.48 -20.10
C ASN A 106 -2.11 -9.24 -20.44
N ARG A 107 -0.85 -9.42 -20.84
CA ARG A 107 0.01 -8.30 -21.27
C ARG A 107 -0.64 -7.51 -22.41
N VAL A 108 -1.17 -8.22 -23.41
CA VAL A 108 -1.85 -7.59 -24.55
C VAL A 108 -3.17 -6.92 -24.15
N LYS A 109 -3.94 -7.57 -23.26
CA LYS A 109 -5.30 -7.11 -22.92
C LYS A 109 -5.33 -5.98 -21.89
N TYR A 110 -4.40 -6.00 -20.94
CA TYR A 110 -4.55 -5.22 -19.72
C TYR A 110 -3.44 -4.19 -19.48
N LEU A 111 -2.37 -4.17 -20.31
CA LEU A 111 -1.36 -3.12 -20.20
C LEU A 111 -1.99 -1.72 -20.36
N ASP A 112 -2.88 -1.54 -21.32
CA ASP A 112 -3.59 -0.29 -21.55
C ASP A 112 -4.51 0.10 -20.38
N LEU A 113 -5.14 -0.89 -19.74
CA LEU A 113 -5.92 -0.66 -18.52
C LEU A 113 -5.05 -0.06 -17.39
N HIS A 114 -3.86 -0.62 -17.17
CA HIS A 114 -2.94 -0.10 -16.16
C HIS A 114 -2.40 1.29 -16.54
N LYS A 115 -2.11 1.53 -17.81
CA LYS A 115 -1.71 2.87 -18.30
C LYS A 115 -2.80 3.91 -18.07
N ARG A 116 -4.07 3.59 -18.33
CA ARG A 116 -5.19 4.48 -18.01
C ARG A 116 -5.36 4.72 -16.51
N ALA A 117 -5.11 3.73 -15.66
CA ALA A 117 -5.10 3.92 -14.21
C ALA A 117 -3.98 4.87 -13.77
N VAL A 118 -2.80 4.78 -14.40
CA VAL A 118 -1.69 5.73 -14.18
C VAL A 118 -2.09 7.14 -14.62
N ASP A 119 -2.72 7.32 -15.79
CA ASP A 119 -3.22 8.62 -16.23
C ASP A 119 -4.22 9.21 -15.22
N PHE A 120 -5.11 8.38 -14.70
CA PHE A 120 -6.07 8.80 -13.68
C PHE A 120 -5.37 9.20 -12.37
N CYS A 121 -4.34 8.46 -11.94
CA CYS A 121 -3.53 8.86 -10.79
C CYS A 121 -2.94 10.26 -10.96
N ALA A 122 -2.34 10.53 -12.12
CA ALA A 122 -1.76 11.84 -12.41
C ALA A 122 -2.82 12.95 -12.41
N MET A 123 -4.00 12.71 -13.00
CA MET A 123 -5.12 13.66 -13.01
C MET A 123 -5.66 13.93 -11.60
N ALA A 124 -5.83 12.90 -10.77
CA ALA A 124 -6.40 13.02 -9.43
C ALA A 124 -5.38 13.42 -8.34
N GLY A 125 -4.10 13.58 -8.70
CA GLY A 125 -3.03 13.87 -7.74
C GLY A 125 -2.73 12.71 -6.80
N ILE A 126 -2.97 11.46 -7.24
CA ILE A 126 -2.66 10.23 -6.50
C ILE A 126 -1.22 9.83 -6.84
N PRO A 127 -0.33 9.66 -5.85
CA PRO A 127 1.10 9.52 -6.12
C PRO A 127 1.51 8.16 -6.69
N ALA A 128 0.68 7.13 -6.55
CA ALA A 128 1.03 5.78 -6.96
C ALA A 128 -0.18 4.97 -7.44
N MET A 129 0.08 4.00 -8.30
CA MET A 129 -0.85 2.93 -8.65
C MET A 129 -0.26 1.61 -8.16
N HIS A 130 -1.08 0.75 -7.53
CA HIS A 130 -0.65 -0.60 -7.15
C HIS A 130 -1.49 -1.69 -7.79
N SER A 131 -0.91 -2.87 -7.90
CA SER A 131 -1.57 -4.07 -8.41
C SER A 131 -0.85 -5.34 -7.98
N HIS A 132 -1.57 -6.46 -8.06
CA HIS A 132 -0.95 -7.78 -8.18
C HIS A 132 -0.52 -7.99 -9.64
N PHE A 133 0.78 -8.06 -9.88
CA PHE A 133 1.30 -8.22 -11.24
C PHE A 133 1.41 -9.68 -11.70
N GLY A 134 1.01 -10.63 -10.84
CA GLY A 134 0.86 -12.04 -11.15
C GLY A 134 1.93 -12.92 -10.51
N PHE A 135 1.90 -14.20 -10.80
CA PHE A 135 2.86 -15.18 -10.31
C PHE A 135 4.21 -15.02 -11.02
N ILE A 136 5.03 -14.10 -10.53
CA ILE A 136 6.37 -13.88 -11.07
C ILE A 136 7.17 -15.18 -10.91
N PRO A 137 7.76 -15.74 -11.99
CA PRO A 137 8.49 -17.00 -11.91
C PRO A 137 9.63 -16.95 -10.88
N GLU A 138 9.67 -17.93 -10.00
CA GLU A 138 10.76 -18.10 -9.04
C GLU A 138 12.07 -18.47 -9.75
N GLU A 139 12.00 -19.25 -10.84
CA GLU A 139 13.12 -19.61 -11.67
C GLU A 139 13.49 -18.44 -12.60
N PRO A 140 14.71 -17.90 -12.53
CA PRO A 140 15.15 -16.79 -13.38
C PRO A 140 15.14 -17.11 -14.88
N THR A 141 15.24 -18.39 -15.24
CA THR A 141 15.31 -18.89 -16.62
C THR A 141 13.95 -19.28 -17.20
N ASN A 142 12.86 -19.07 -16.46
CA ASN A 142 11.51 -19.34 -16.93
C ASN A 142 11.17 -18.50 -18.15
N GLU A 143 10.57 -19.09 -19.17
CA GLU A 143 10.24 -18.45 -20.45
C GLU A 143 9.28 -17.27 -20.35
N LEU A 144 8.46 -17.20 -19.29
CA LEU A 144 7.54 -16.08 -19.05
C LEU A 144 8.23 -14.85 -18.51
N TYR A 145 9.39 -15.02 -17.85
CA TYR A 145 10.06 -13.96 -17.10
C TYR A 145 10.53 -12.79 -17.98
N PRO A 146 11.27 -12.99 -19.09
CA PRO A 146 11.75 -11.86 -19.91
C PRO A 146 10.61 -10.96 -20.41
N GLY A 147 9.56 -11.55 -20.96
CA GLY A 147 8.43 -10.77 -21.45
C GLY A 147 7.61 -10.09 -20.32
N PHE A 148 7.63 -10.62 -19.10
CA PHE A 148 7.08 -9.92 -17.94
C PHE A 148 7.93 -8.69 -17.61
N ILE A 149 9.25 -8.80 -17.58
CA ILE A 149 10.15 -7.66 -17.31
C ILE A 149 9.99 -6.56 -18.36
N GLU A 150 9.85 -6.93 -19.64
CA GLU A 150 9.66 -5.96 -20.72
C GLU A 150 8.35 -5.16 -20.57
N VAL A 151 7.22 -5.84 -20.32
CA VAL A 151 5.93 -5.16 -20.15
C VAL A 151 5.88 -4.30 -18.90
N MET A 152 6.51 -4.76 -17.80
CA MET A 152 6.59 -3.95 -16.58
C MET A 152 7.50 -2.75 -16.76
N ARG A 153 8.59 -2.87 -17.50
CA ARG A 153 9.46 -1.72 -17.82
C ARG A 153 8.71 -0.67 -18.64
N ASP A 154 7.92 -1.07 -19.63
CA ASP A 154 7.05 -0.15 -20.40
C ASP A 154 6.03 0.55 -19.49
N LEU A 155 5.33 -0.20 -18.64
CA LEU A 155 4.37 0.39 -17.70
C LEU A 155 5.05 1.35 -16.72
N CYS A 156 6.16 0.95 -16.13
CA CYS A 156 6.88 1.77 -15.15
C CYS A 156 7.46 3.03 -15.79
N GLN A 157 8.01 2.96 -17.02
CA GLN A 157 8.47 4.14 -17.73
C GLN A 157 7.31 5.09 -18.05
N TYR A 158 6.18 4.55 -18.51
CA TYR A 158 4.96 5.32 -18.76
C TYR A 158 4.47 6.06 -17.50
N ALA A 159 4.52 5.39 -16.35
CA ALA A 159 4.17 5.98 -15.06
C ALA A 159 5.17 7.04 -14.61
N LYS A 160 6.47 6.79 -14.79
CA LYS A 160 7.55 7.72 -14.45
C LYS A 160 7.41 9.05 -15.19
N ASP A 161 7.09 9.01 -16.48
CA ASP A 161 6.89 10.19 -17.32
C ASP A 161 5.70 11.05 -16.87
N ARG A 162 4.82 10.48 -16.00
CA ARG A 162 3.65 11.14 -15.40
C ARG A 162 3.81 11.46 -13.91
N GLY A 163 4.99 11.21 -13.37
CA GLY A 163 5.27 11.42 -11.94
C GLY A 163 4.55 10.44 -11.01
N VAL A 164 4.13 9.27 -11.52
CA VAL A 164 3.41 8.23 -10.77
C VAL A 164 4.35 7.08 -10.45
N MET A 165 4.29 6.58 -9.22
CA MET A 165 5.00 5.36 -8.80
C MET A 165 4.13 4.13 -9.08
N ILE A 166 4.78 2.98 -9.24
CA ILE A 166 4.12 1.67 -9.33
C ILE A 166 4.47 0.87 -8.08
N PHE A 167 3.46 0.35 -7.40
CA PHE A 167 3.69 -0.55 -6.26
C PHE A 167 3.22 -1.96 -6.60
N CYS A 168 4.10 -2.93 -6.36
CA CYS A 168 3.77 -4.34 -6.46
C CYS A 168 3.18 -4.81 -5.14
N GLU A 169 1.96 -5.30 -5.17
CA GLU A 169 1.35 -5.94 -4.01
C GLU A 169 1.86 -7.37 -3.89
N THR A 170 2.31 -7.72 -2.67
CA THR A 170 2.87 -9.04 -2.38
C THR A 170 1.80 -10.12 -2.32
N GLY A 171 2.22 -11.37 -2.56
CA GLY A 171 1.38 -12.55 -2.39
C GLY A 171 1.86 -13.75 -3.21
N GLN A 172 1.95 -13.61 -4.52
CA GLN A 172 2.13 -14.72 -5.45
C GLN A 172 3.58 -15.24 -5.52
N GLU A 173 4.57 -14.41 -5.19
CA GLU A 173 6.00 -14.68 -5.25
C GLU A 173 6.68 -14.49 -3.91
N THR A 174 7.91 -15.00 -3.79
CA THR A 174 8.76 -14.72 -2.63
C THR A 174 9.32 -13.29 -2.67
N PRO A 175 9.66 -12.69 -1.51
CA PRO A 175 10.28 -11.37 -1.47
C PRO A 175 11.53 -11.25 -2.34
N THR A 176 12.39 -12.27 -2.36
CA THR A 176 13.60 -12.28 -3.19
C THR A 176 13.29 -12.27 -4.69
N THR A 177 12.26 -12.97 -5.12
CA THR A 177 11.79 -12.95 -6.51
C THR A 177 11.25 -11.59 -6.91
N LEU A 178 10.47 -10.94 -6.04
CA LEU A 178 9.96 -9.60 -6.30
C LEU A 178 11.10 -8.57 -6.36
N ILE A 179 12.07 -8.64 -5.44
CA ILE A 179 13.26 -7.77 -5.45
C ILE A 179 14.05 -7.93 -6.75
N ARG A 180 14.28 -9.17 -7.20
CA ARG A 180 14.94 -9.44 -8.49
C ARG A 180 14.18 -8.77 -9.63
N ALA A 181 12.86 -8.95 -9.70
CA ALA A 181 12.05 -8.35 -10.75
C ALA A 181 12.14 -6.82 -10.76
N ILE A 182 12.07 -6.17 -9.58
CA ILE A 182 12.22 -4.72 -9.45
C ILE A 182 13.59 -4.26 -9.96
N GLN A 183 14.66 -4.97 -9.62
CA GLN A 183 16.02 -4.68 -10.08
C GLN A 183 16.13 -4.83 -11.61
N ASP A 184 15.59 -5.89 -12.18
CA ASP A 184 15.65 -6.17 -13.63
C ASP A 184 14.77 -5.21 -14.46
N ILE A 185 13.66 -4.70 -13.89
CA ILE A 185 12.85 -3.63 -14.50
C ILE A 185 13.66 -2.33 -14.57
N GLY A 186 14.33 -1.94 -13.49
CA GLY A 186 15.38 -0.92 -13.47
C GLY A 186 14.95 0.52 -13.73
N THR A 187 13.66 0.88 -13.66
CA THR A 187 13.16 2.23 -13.93
C THR A 187 13.29 3.20 -12.76
N GLY A 188 13.43 2.66 -11.53
CA GLY A 188 13.62 3.43 -10.30
C GLY A 188 12.35 4.04 -9.70
N ASN A 189 11.17 3.76 -10.25
CA ASN A 189 9.88 4.22 -9.74
C ASN A 189 8.91 3.06 -9.42
N ILE A 190 9.44 1.84 -9.28
CA ILE A 190 8.70 0.65 -8.89
C ILE A 190 9.11 0.23 -7.47
N PHE A 191 8.14 -0.07 -6.61
CA PHE A 191 8.30 -0.30 -5.19
C PHE A 191 7.35 -1.40 -4.71
N VAL A 192 7.30 -1.64 -3.41
CA VAL A 192 6.49 -2.69 -2.78
C VAL A 192 5.37 -2.09 -1.94
N ASN A 193 4.16 -2.58 -2.15
CA ASN A 193 3.06 -2.59 -1.18
C ASN A 193 3.03 -3.98 -0.53
N CYS A 194 3.46 -4.08 0.72
CA CYS A 194 3.54 -5.37 1.40
C CYS A 194 2.23 -5.70 2.09
N ASP A 195 1.47 -6.64 1.54
CA ASP A 195 0.35 -7.25 2.25
C ASP A 195 0.88 -8.34 3.18
N THR A 196 0.65 -8.15 4.48
CA THR A 196 1.15 -9.04 5.52
C THR A 196 0.48 -10.41 5.49
N ALA A 197 -0.83 -10.47 5.21
CA ALA A 197 -1.54 -11.73 5.13
C ALA A 197 -1.30 -12.46 3.81
N ASN A 198 -1.21 -11.76 2.68
CA ASN A 198 -1.02 -12.42 1.39
C ASN A 198 0.26 -13.27 1.36
N LEU A 199 1.34 -12.83 1.99
CA LEU A 199 2.55 -13.64 2.14
C LEU A 199 2.28 -14.97 2.86
N ILE A 200 1.39 -14.97 3.85
CA ILE A 200 0.94 -16.15 4.60
C ILE A 200 -0.07 -16.96 3.79
N LEU A 201 -1.08 -16.30 3.22
CA LEU A 201 -2.16 -16.96 2.45
C LEU A 201 -1.63 -17.71 1.24
N TYR A 202 -0.57 -17.21 0.60
CA TYR A 202 0.13 -17.87 -0.50
C TYR A 202 1.27 -18.80 -0.01
N GLY A 203 1.60 -18.79 1.28
CA GLY A 203 2.67 -19.61 1.85
C GLY A 203 4.06 -19.21 1.34
N LYS A 204 4.30 -17.92 1.08
CA LYS A 204 5.51 -17.43 0.41
C LYS A 204 6.59 -16.90 1.35
N ALA A 205 6.20 -16.26 2.45
CA ALA A 205 7.16 -15.71 3.40
C ALA A 205 6.55 -15.43 4.77
N ASN A 206 7.42 -15.24 5.76
CA ASN A 206 7.07 -14.57 7.00
C ASN A 206 7.08 -13.04 6.76
N PRO A 207 6.01 -12.31 7.12
CA PRO A 207 5.92 -10.87 6.87
C PRO A 207 7.01 -10.04 7.55
N VAL A 208 7.46 -10.41 8.75
CA VAL A 208 8.53 -9.69 9.47
C VAL A 208 9.84 -9.78 8.69
N ASP A 209 10.22 -10.98 8.25
CA ASP A 209 11.45 -11.21 7.48
C ASP A 209 11.37 -10.49 6.10
N ALA A 210 10.19 -10.50 5.48
CA ALA A 210 9.95 -9.82 4.21
C ALA A 210 10.16 -8.30 4.31
N ILE A 211 9.70 -7.65 5.39
CA ILE A 211 9.91 -6.22 5.63
C ILE A 211 11.40 -5.87 5.67
N TYR A 212 12.21 -6.66 6.38
CA TYR A 212 13.67 -6.44 6.40
C TYR A 212 14.31 -6.64 5.03
N GLN A 213 13.85 -7.63 4.24
CA GLN A 213 14.37 -7.88 2.90
C GLN A 213 14.02 -6.74 1.94
N PHE A 214 12.78 -6.22 1.97
CA PHE A 214 12.37 -5.11 1.11
C PHE A 214 13.08 -3.81 1.45
N GLY A 215 13.30 -3.53 2.73
CA GLY A 215 14.02 -2.33 3.18
C GLY A 215 13.48 -1.06 2.52
N PRO A 216 14.33 -0.28 1.79
CA PRO A 216 13.92 0.99 1.18
C PRO A 216 12.95 0.84 0.00
N LEU A 217 12.75 -0.37 -0.52
CA LEU A 217 11.75 -0.65 -1.55
C LEU A 217 10.32 -0.65 -1.00
N LEU A 218 10.15 -0.85 0.31
CA LEU A 218 8.85 -0.82 0.95
C LEU A 218 8.33 0.62 1.02
N LYS A 219 7.16 0.88 0.45
CA LYS A 219 6.54 2.22 0.46
C LYS A 219 5.16 2.23 1.09
N GLU A 220 4.48 1.11 1.10
CA GLU A 220 3.14 0.97 1.66
C GLU A 220 2.91 -0.45 2.14
N LEU A 221 1.93 -0.63 3.02
CA LEU A 221 1.49 -1.95 3.46
C LEU A 221 -0.03 -2.09 3.34
N HIS A 222 -0.46 -3.30 3.00
CA HIS A 222 -1.78 -3.79 3.41
C HIS A 222 -1.64 -4.55 4.72
N ILE A 223 -2.42 -4.11 5.68
CA ILE A 223 -2.49 -4.74 7.01
C ILE A 223 -3.72 -5.63 7.03
N LYS A 224 -3.46 -6.89 6.88
CA LYS A 224 -4.45 -7.98 6.84
C LYS A 224 -3.87 -9.17 7.60
N ASP A 225 -4.71 -10.03 8.15
CA ASP A 225 -4.30 -11.22 8.88
C ASP A 225 -4.91 -12.49 8.29
N GLY A 226 -4.27 -13.62 8.50
CA GLY A 226 -4.72 -14.86 7.92
C GLY A 226 -3.95 -16.09 8.40
N LYS A 227 -4.38 -17.24 7.91
CA LYS A 227 -3.78 -18.55 8.18
C LYS A 227 -3.19 -19.13 6.91
N TYR A 228 -2.10 -19.89 7.07
CA TYR A 228 -1.45 -20.61 5.97
C TYR A 228 -2.41 -21.55 5.25
N PRO A 229 -2.20 -21.83 3.94
CA PRO A 229 -2.99 -22.80 3.20
C PRO A 229 -2.75 -24.22 3.74
N THR A 230 -3.85 -24.97 3.84
CA THR A 230 -3.83 -26.40 4.20
C THR A 230 -4.25 -27.30 3.05
N ASN A 231 -4.58 -26.68 1.90
CA ASN A 231 -4.96 -27.36 0.65
C ASN A 231 -4.06 -26.85 -0.48
N PRO A 232 -3.46 -27.75 -1.29
CA PRO A 232 -2.50 -27.33 -2.33
C PRO A 232 -3.13 -26.57 -3.52
N TYR A 233 -4.45 -26.51 -3.62
CA TYR A 233 -5.16 -25.85 -4.71
C TYR A 233 -5.72 -24.47 -4.34
N TYR A 234 -5.83 -24.18 -3.05
CA TYR A 234 -6.47 -22.97 -2.54
C TYR A 234 -5.53 -22.18 -1.63
N LEU A 235 -5.73 -20.89 -1.58
CA LEU A 235 -5.05 -20.01 -0.65
C LEU A 235 -5.42 -20.36 0.80
N GLY A 236 -4.65 -19.86 1.74
CA GLY A 236 -5.05 -19.75 3.13
C GLY A 236 -6.33 -18.93 3.29
N ARG A 237 -6.73 -18.67 4.51
CA ARG A 237 -7.95 -17.91 4.77
C ARG A 237 -7.64 -16.65 5.58
N GLU A 238 -8.30 -15.56 5.23
CA GLU A 238 -8.29 -14.34 6.03
C GLU A 238 -8.93 -14.57 7.41
N THR A 239 -8.41 -13.90 8.41
CA THR A 239 -8.94 -13.84 9.77
C THR A 239 -8.96 -12.40 10.27
N LYS A 240 -9.69 -12.14 11.35
CA LYS A 240 -9.60 -10.84 12.01
C LYS A 240 -8.24 -10.64 12.65
N ILE A 241 -7.74 -9.44 12.60
CA ILE A 241 -6.52 -9.03 13.32
C ILE A 241 -6.80 -8.99 14.83
N PRO A 242 -5.98 -9.57 15.67
CA PRO A 242 -4.77 -10.37 15.46
C PRO A 242 -5.00 -11.90 15.66
N GLU A 243 -6.01 -12.48 15.05
CA GLU A 243 -6.40 -13.89 15.25
C GLU A 243 -5.67 -14.86 14.28
N GLY A 244 -4.90 -14.29 13.33
CA GLY A 244 -4.16 -15.02 12.30
C GLY A 244 -2.77 -15.48 12.73
N ASP A 245 -1.88 -15.59 11.74
CA ASP A 245 -0.50 -16.00 11.92
C ASP A 245 0.49 -14.84 11.72
N VAL A 246 0.01 -13.60 11.50
CA VAL A 246 0.84 -12.41 11.39
C VAL A 246 1.28 -11.93 12.78
N ASP A 247 2.59 -11.80 12.99
CA ASP A 247 3.17 -11.17 14.18
C ASP A 247 3.16 -9.63 14.02
N PHE A 248 2.04 -8.98 14.31
CA PHE A 248 1.91 -7.51 14.20
C PHE A 248 2.89 -6.73 15.07
N PRO A 249 3.16 -7.11 16.34
CA PRO A 249 4.23 -6.48 17.11
C PRO A 249 5.58 -6.56 16.41
N GLY A 250 5.93 -7.72 15.83
CA GLY A 250 7.14 -7.93 15.04
C GLY A 250 7.15 -7.11 13.75
N VAL A 251 6.04 -7.06 13.03
CA VAL A 251 5.85 -6.25 11.82
C VAL A 251 6.11 -4.78 12.11
N VAL A 252 5.42 -4.19 13.10
CA VAL A 252 5.54 -2.76 13.41
C VAL A 252 6.92 -2.41 13.97
N LYS A 253 7.55 -3.33 14.72
CA LYS A 253 8.95 -3.18 15.14
C LYS A 253 9.89 -3.15 13.93
N ALA A 254 9.74 -4.09 12.99
CA ALA A 254 10.58 -4.13 11.78
C ALA A 254 10.43 -2.85 10.95
N LEU A 255 9.21 -2.32 10.79
CA LEU A 255 8.96 -1.05 10.13
C LEU A 255 9.72 0.12 10.78
N ALA A 256 9.68 0.21 12.12
CA ALA A 256 10.41 1.23 12.85
C ALA A 256 11.93 1.07 12.68
N GLU A 257 12.46 -0.15 12.73
CA GLU A 257 13.90 -0.42 12.59
C GLU A 257 14.45 -0.13 11.20
N ILE A 258 13.66 -0.30 10.13
CA ILE A 258 14.07 0.07 8.76
C ILE A 258 13.82 1.55 8.44
N GLY A 259 13.26 2.33 9.38
CA GLY A 259 12.94 3.75 9.17
C GLY A 259 11.79 3.99 8.22
N PHE A 260 10.78 3.10 8.18
CA PHE A 260 9.63 3.24 7.30
C PHE A 260 8.77 4.45 7.69
N GLU A 261 8.44 5.28 6.68
CA GLU A 261 7.55 6.43 6.81
C GLU A 261 6.50 6.37 5.69
N GLY A 262 5.38 5.70 5.96
CA GLY A 262 4.35 5.48 4.94
C GLY A 262 3.00 5.17 5.54
N VAL A 263 2.15 4.52 4.77
CA VAL A 263 0.79 4.17 5.18
C VAL A 263 0.69 2.67 5.46
N MET A 264 0.14 2.34 6.63
CA MET A 264 -0.33 1.00 6.99
C MET A 264 -1.82 0.95 6.69
N THR A 265 -2.19 0.46 5.53
CA THR A 265 -3.58 0.44 5.05
C THR A 265 -4.28 -0.83 5.52
N ILE A 266 -5.29 -0.69 6.36
CA ILE A 266 -6.15 -1.82 6.75
C ILE A 266 -6.88 -2.31 5.50
N GLU A 267 -6.75 -3.59 5.20
CA GLU A 267 -7.54 -4.28 4.20
C GLU A 267 -8.40 -5.34 4.89
N CYS A 268 -9.69 -5.39 4.55
CA CYS A 268 -10.65 -6.34 5.12
C CYS A 268 -11.58 -6.85 4.03
N GLU A 269 -11.43 -8.14 3.69
CA GLU A 269 -12.26 -8.84 2.72
C GLU A 269 -13.31 -9.74 3.40
N LEU A 270 -13.40 -9.69 4.73
CA LEU A 270 -14.40 -10.41 5.52
C LEU A 270 -15.79 -9.87 5.19
N GLY A 271 -16.76 -10.76 5.01
CA GLY A 271 -18.14 -10.38 4.70
C GLY A 271 -18.84 -9.66 5.86
N GLY A 272 -19.88 -8.88 5.54
CA GLY A 272 -20.71 -8.18 6.51
C GLY A 272 -20.24 -6.77 6.86
N ASP A 273 -20.82 -6.18 7.93
CA ASP A 273 -20.39 -4.90 8.46
C ASP A 273 -19.19 -5.07 9.40
N ASN A 274 -18.06 -4.56 8.99
CA ASN A 274 -16.80 -4.63 9.72
C ASN A 274 -16.40 -3.30 10.37
N SER A 275 -17.28 -2.30 10.43
CA SER A 275 -16.94 -0.93 10.89
C SER A 275 -16.37 -0.92 12.31
N GLU A 276 -16.96 -1.65 13.25
CA GLU A 276 -16.46 -1.74 14.63
C GLU A 276 -15.10 -2.45 14.69
N TYR A 277 -14.94 -3.52 13.92
CA TYR A 277 -13.69 -4.25 13.82
C TYR A 277 -12.57 -3.37 13.25
N ILE A 278 -12.83 -2.65 12.15
CA ILE A 278 -11.88 -1.74 11.52
C ILE A 278 -11.43 -0.64 12.49
N ASN A 279 -12.35 -0.04 13.24
CA ASN A 279 -12.01 0.98 14.23
C ASN A 279 -11.15 0.43 15.38
N LYS A 280 -11.43 -0.79 15.85
CA LYS A 280 -10.59 -1.47 16.85
C LYS A 280 -9.19 -1.78 16.30
N THR A 281 -9.12 -2.26 15.06
CA THR A 281 -7.86 -2.54 14.38
C THR A 281 -7.03 -1.27 14.19
N LYS A 282 -7.66 -0.16 13.76
CA LYS A 282 -6.99 1.14 13.64
C LYS A 282 -6.32 1.53 14.95
N LYS A 283 -7.09 1.52 16.05
CA LYS A 283 -6.53 1.87 17.37
C LYS A 283 -5.40 0.93 17.78
N TYR A 284 -5.53 -0.36 17.57
CA TYR A 284 -4.49 -1.34 17.87
C TYR A 284 -3.18 -1.05 17.13
N LEU A 285 -3.26 -0.75 15.83
CA LEU A 285 -2.10 -0.43 15.00
C LEU A 285 -1.45 0.91 15.40
N GLU A 286 -2.25 1.93 15.72
CA GLU A 286 -1.77 3.22 16.19
C GLU A 286 -1.03 3.09 17.54
N ASP A 287 -1.56 2.30 18.47
CA ASP A 287 -0.91 2.03 19.75
C ASP A 287 0.42 1.29 19.57
N LEU A 288 0.44 0.23 18.71
CA LEU A 288 1.67 -0.49 18.39
C LEU A 288 2.72 0.41 17.73
N ALA A 289 2.31 1.23 16.74
CA ALA A 289 3.20 2.14 16.04
C ALA A 289 3.81 3.17 16.99
N LYS A 290 3.01 3.78 17.85
CA LYS A 290 3.47 4.75 18.84
C LYS A 290 4.59 4.16 19.74
N ASP A 291 4.39 2.95 20.23
CA ASP A 291 5.34 2.31 21.13
C ASP A 291 6.62 1.85 20.40
N ALA A 292 6.47 1.25 19.22
CA ALA A 292 7.59 0.74 18.44
C ALA A 292 8.46 1.86 17.87
N TYR A 293 7.86 2.91 17.31
CA TYR A 293 8.61 4.04 16.74
C TYR A 293 9.34 4.84 17.79
N LYS A 294 8.75 5.04 18.96
CA LYS A 294 9.44 5.66 20.10
C LYS A 294 10.70 4.88 20.52
N LYS A 295 10.67 3.55 20.40
CA LYS A 295 11.74 2.68 20.92
C LYS A 295 12.78 2.28 19.86
N TYR A 296 12.36 2.05 18.63
CA TYR A 296 13.18 1.37 17.62
C TYR A 296 13.42 2.19 16.37
N TYR A 297 12.72 3.33 16.18
CA TYR A 297 12.86 4.10 14.95
C TYR A 297 14.28 4.59 14.75
N LYS A 298 14.83 4.27 13.58
CA LYS A 298 16.15 4.71 13.10
C LYS A 298 15.95 5.59 11.89
N LYS A 299 16.38 6.86 12.00
CA LYS A 299 16.45 7.78 10.87
C LYS A 299 17.61 7.42 9.95
#